data_19fa7441227906bc42ce3170f2477f1b
#
_entry.id   19fa7441227906bc42ce3170f2477f1b
#
_cell.length_a   1.000
_cell.length_b   1.000
_cell.length_c   1.000
_cell.angle_alpha   90.00
_cell.angle_beta   90.00
_cell.angle_gamma   90.00
#
_symmetry.space_group_name_H-M   'P 1'
#
loop_
_entity.id
_entity.type
_entity.pdbx_description
1 polymer ?
#
loop_
_entity_poly.entity_id
_entity_poly.type
_entity_poly.pdbx_seq_one_letter_code
_entity_poly.pdbx_strand_id
1 'polypeptide(L)'
;TPLLYNFHAPQADIPGISWQAMTPENVMPFSALAYFFAKDVYQKTKVPVGIINSSVGGSPVEAWISEGGLKPFPFYLNEKRIYESDDLMESMKREERKKSHAWNVSLYQGDKGMHEATPWYATDYDDSNWKETDLFASGWATNGLNTINGSHWFRKDFQVSAKQAGEKATLRLGCIVDADSVYV
;
A
#
# COMPACT_ATOMS: atom_id res chain seq x y z
N THR A 1 8.50 -4.06 9.44
CA THR A 1 9.53 -3.25 10.12
C THR A 1 9.55 -1.90 9.46
N PRO A 2 9.44 -0.77 10.19
CA PRO A 2 9.53 0.54 9.58
C PRO A 2 10.90 0.69 8.92
N LEU A 3 10.91 1.12 7.66
CA LEU A 3 12.14 1.45 6.97
C LEU A 3 12.76 2.68 7.66
N LEU A 4 13.93 2.50 8.23
CA LEU A 4 14.71 3.59 8.79
C LEU A 4 15.48 4.24 7.62
N TYR A 5 14.98 5.39 7.17
CA TYR A 5 15.67 6.16 6.14
C TYR A 5 16.79 6.97 6.78
N ASN A 6 18.02 6.62 6.47
CA ASN A 6 19.18 7.47 6.74
C ASN A 6 19.87 7.78 5.41
N PHE A 7 19.67 9.00 4.93
CA PHE A 7 20.25 9.45 3.65
C PHE A 7 21.68 9.97 3.76
N HIS A 8 22.21 10.12 4.98
CA HIS A 8 23.52 10.74 5.20
C HIS A 8 24.68 9.75 5.09
N ALA A 9 24.47 8.49 5.44
CA ALA A 9 25.52 7.48 5.40
C ALA A 9 24.96 6.07 5.15
N PRO A 10 25.73 5.21 4.46
CA PRO A 10 25.41 3.78 4.38
C PRO A 10 25.37 3.16 5.78
N GLN A 11 24.42 2.28 6.01
CA GLN A 11 24.31 1.54 7.26
C GLN A 11 25.06 0.22 7.12
N ALA A 12 25.83 -0.13 8.14
CA ALA A 12 26.54 -1.40 8.18
C ALA A 12 25.61 -2.58 8.46
N ASP A 13 24.47 -2.33 9.14
CA ASP A 13 23.49 -3.34 9.51
C ASP A 13 22.09 -2.71 9.66
N ILE A 14 21.07 -3.54 9.68
CA ILE A 14 19.69 -3.12 9.93
C ILE A 14 19.35 -3.47 11.37
N PRO A 15 19.19 -2.48 12.27
CA PRO A 15 18.92 -2.74 13.67
C PRO A 15 17.56 -3.43 13.86
N GLY A 16 17.50 -4.34 14.84
CA GLY A 16 16.26 -5.04 15.21
C GLY A 16 15.87 -6.19 14.28
N ILE A 17 16.71 -6.58 13.34
CA ILE A 17 16.52 -7.77 12.51
C ILE A 17 17.44 -8.90 13.00
N SER A 18 16.90 -10.10 13.11
CA SER A 18 17.65 -11.32 13.45
C SER A 18 17.29 -12.45 12.49
N TRP A 19 18.23 -13.38 12.35
CA TRP A 19 17.99 -14.61 11.61
C TRP A 19 16.88 -15.42 12.28
N GLN A 20 15.93 -15.86 11.49
CA GLN A 20 14.83 -16.70 11.96
C GLN A 20 14.73 -17.96 11.11
N ALA A 21 14.39 -19.08 11.76
CA ALA A 21 14.07 -20.30 11.04
C ALA A 21 12.79 -20.10 10.22
N MET A 22 12.76 -20.67 9.04
CA MET A 22 11.59 -20.60 8.15
C MET A 22 10.55 -21.63 8.63
N THR A 23 9.63 -21.17 9.47
CA THR A 23 8.49 -21.95 9.97
C THR A 23 7.21 -21.55 9.24
N PRO A 24 6.09 -22.29 9.35
CA PRO A 24 4.81 -21.89 8.79
C PRO A 24 4.37 -20.49 9.21
N GLU A 25 4.69 -20.05 10.42
CA GLU A 25 4.35 -18.73 10.95
C GLU A 25 5.20 -17.61 10.32
N ASN A 26 6.48 -17.89 10.05
CA ASN A 26 7.42 -16.90 9.54
C ASN A 26 7.47 -16.81 8.02
N VAL A 27 6.97 -17.82 7.30
CA VAL A 27 7.07 -17.87 5.82
C VAL A 27 6.06 -16.96 5.14
N MET A 28 4.88 -16.75 5.74
CA MET A 28 3.77 -16.02 5.10
C MET A 28 4.10 -14.56 4.74
N PRO A 29 4.75 -13.77 5.60
CA PRO A 29 5.16 -12.41 5.28
C PRO A 29 6.46 -12.33 4.46
N PHE A 30 7.06 -13.46 4.09
CA PHE A 30 8.34 -13.50 3.38
C PHE A 30 8.15 -13.59 1.85
N SER A 31 9.22 -13.38 1.09
CA SER A 31 9.21 -13.55 -0.36
C SER A 31 8.97 -15.02 -0.76
N ALA A 32 7.85 -15.31 -1.39
CA ALA A 32 7.54 -16.66 -1.88
C ALA A 32 8.59 -17.16 -2.88
N LEU A 33 9.04 -16.29 -3.82
CA LEU A 33 10.06 -16.63 -4.80
C LEU A 33 11.37 -17.03 -4.12
N ALA A 34 11.84 -16.23 -3.16
CA ALA A 34 13.08 -16.52 -2.44
C ALA A 34 12.97 -17.80 -1.61
N TYR A 35 11.82 -18.04 -0.98
CA TYR A 35 11.57 -19.26 -0.23
C TYR A 35 11.64 -20.52 -1.12
N PHE A 36 10.92 -20.53 -2.24
CA PHE A 36 10.90 -21.69 -3.13
C PHE A 36 12.28 -21.95 -3.77
N PHE A 37 12.99 -20.88 -4.14
CA PHE A 37 14.38 -21.00 -4.62
C PHE A 37 15.28 -21.66 -3.58
N ALA A 38 15.30 -21.16 -2.36
CA ALA A 38 16.14 -21.70 -1.28
C ALA A 38 15.75 -23.13 -0.92
N LYS A 39 14.47 -23.45 -0.92
CA LYS A 39 13.96 -24.81 -0.68
C LYS A 39 14.47 -25.78 -1.74
N ASP A 40 14.42 -25.42 -3.03
CA ASP A 40 14.91 -26.27 -4.12
C ASP A 40 16.43 -26.50 -4.02
N VAL A 41 17.20 -25.43 -3.76
CA VAL A 41 18.65 -25.53 -3.53
C VAL A 41 18.96 -26.45 -2.35
N TYR A 42 18.31 -26.25 -1.21
CA TYR A 42 18.49 -27.09 -0.04
C TYR A 42 18.13 -28.56 -0.30
N GLN A 43 17.05 -28.81 -1.00
CA GLN A 43 16.63 -30.19 -1.32
C GLN A 43 17.66 -30.93 -2.18
N LYS A 44 18.33 -30.22 -3.08
CA LYS A 44 19.35 -30.76 -3.98
C LYS A 44 20.72 -30.92 -3.31
N THR A 45 21.13 -29.95 -2.53
CA THR A 45 22.48 -29.86 -2.02
C THR A 45 22.63 -30.33 -0.56
N LYS A 46 21.54 -30.28 0.21
CA LYS A 46 21.50 -30.48 1.68
C LYS A 46 22.36 -29.47 2.46
N VAL A 47 22.76 -28.38 1.83
CA VAL A 47 23.48 -27.28 2.46
C VAL A 47 22.47 -26.25 2.99
N PRO A 48 22.57 -25.81 4.24
CA PRO A 48 21.72 -24.75 4.78
C PRO A 48 21.79 -23.47 3.93
N VAL A 49 20.63 -22.85 3.65
CA VAL A 49 20.53 -21.65 2.83
C VAL A 49 19.94 -20.52 3.67
N GLY A 50 20.69 -19.44 3.84
CA GLY A 50 20.20 -18.19 4.41
C GLY A 50 19.66 -17.27 3.32
N ILE A 51 18.53 -16.60 3.59
CA ILE A 51 17.91 -15.68 2.65
C ILE A 51 17.80 -14.30 3.29
N ILE A 52 18.22 -13.27 2.55
CA ILE A 52 18.00 -11.87 2.90
C ILE A 52 17.04 -11.27 1.87
N ASN A 53 15.86 -10.83 2.31
CA ASN A 53 14.93 -10.13 1.45
C ASN A 53 15.07 -8.61 1.69
N SER A 54 15.71 -7.93 0.74
CA SER A 54 15.92 -6.48 0.75
C SER A 54 15.09 -5.74 -0.28
N SER A 55 14.08 -6.38 -0.87
CA SER A 55 13.25 -5.79 -1.92
C SER A 55 12.35 -4.68 -1.38
N VAL A 56 12.29 -3.58 -2.12
CA VAL A 56 11.36 -2.47 -1.89
C VAL A 56 10.62 -2.22 -3.19
N GLY A 57 9.29 -2.41 -3.17
CA GLY A 57 8.45 -2.23 -4.36
C GLY A 57 8.52 -0.79 -4.86
N GLY A 58 8.59 -0.62 -6.19
CA GLY A 58 8.66 0.69 -6.84
C GLY A 58 10.05 1.34 -6.84
N SER A 59 11.06 0.74 -6.20
CA SER A 59 12.42 1.29 -6.24
C SER A 59 13.07 1.07 -7.61
N PRO A 60 13.66 2.10 -8.22
CA PRO A 60 14.39 1.97 -9.47
C PRO A 60 15.74 1.28 -9.27
N VAL A 61 16.33 0.75 -10.35
CA VAL A 61 17.57 -0.04 -10.25
C VAL A 61 18.75 0.77 -9.68
N GLU A 62 18.83 2.03 -9.99
CA GLU A 62 19.88 2.95 -9.50
C GLU A 62 19.87 3.09 -7.98
N ALA A 63 18.73 2.91 -7.33
CA ALA A 63 18.63 2.92 -5.86
C ALA A 63 19.39 1.75 -5.19
N TRP A 64 19.74 0.71 -5.96
CA TRP A 64 20.46 -0.47 -5.50
C TRP A 64 21.93 -0.47 -5.88
N ILE A 65 22.41 0.60 -6.55
CA ILE A 65 23.79 0.74 -7.01
C ILE A 65 24.56 1.61 -6.01
N SER A 66 25.74 1.17 -5.63
CA SER A 66 26.60 1.96 -4.75
C SER A 66 27.02 3.29 -5.41
N GLU A 67 27.34 4.30 -4.60
CA GLU A 67 27.83 5.57 -5.10
C GLU A 67 29.03 5.43 -6.05
N GLY A 68 29.94 4.49 -5.73
CA GLY A 68 31.05 4.16 -6.63
C GLY A 68 30.60 3.64 -8.00
N GLY A 69 29.57 2.81 -8.02
CA GLY A 69 28.97 2.29 -9.25
C GLY A 69 28.20 3.34 -10.04
N LEU A 70 27.70 4.38 -9.37
CA LEU A 70 26.98 5.49 -10.01
C LEU A 70 27.89 6.59 -10.59
N LYS A 71 29.22 6.55 -10.35
CA LYS A 71 30.16 7.57 -10.89
C LYS A 71 30.02 7.84 -12.38
N PRO A 72 29.81 6.82 -13.25
CA PRO A 72 29.58 7.06 -14.67
C PRO A 72 28.25 7.76 -14.98
N PHE A 73 27.36 7.89 -14.01
CA PHE A 73 26.00 8.42 -14.14
C PHE A 73 25.79 9.63 -13.21
N PRO A 74 26.41 10.80 -13.51
CA PRO A 74 26.43 11.93 -12.59
C PRO A 74 25.05 12.51 -12.26
N PHE A 75 24.05 12.28 -13.10
CA PHE A 75 22.67 12.68 -12.84
C PHE A 75 22.16 12.09 -11.51
N TYR A 76 22.31 10.79 -11.29
CA TYR A 76 21.84 10.13 -10.05
C TYR A 76 22.63 10.55 -8.82
N LEU A 77 23.92 10.86 -8.97
CA LEU A 77 24.74 11.40 -7.87
C LEU A 77 24.29 12.81 -7.47
N ASN A 78 23.85 13.62 -8.43
CA ASN A 78 23.31 14.95 -8.14
C ASN A 78 21.94 14.84 -7.44
N GLU A 79 21.07 13.93 -7.86
CA GLU A 79 19.81 13.66 -7.17
C GLU A 79 20.03 13.20 -5.73
N LYS A 80 20.99 12.30 -5.49
CA LYS A 80 21.34 11.86 -4.13
C LYS A 80 21.61 13.05 -3.19
N ARG A 81 22.33 14.08 -3.65
CA ARG A 81 22.63 15.28 -2.85
C ARG A 81 21.39 16.05 -2.44
N ILE A 82 20.33 16.02 -3.25
CA ILE A 82 19.04 16.63 -2.91
C ILE A 82 18.45 15.93 -1.69
N TYR A 83 18.47 14.60 -1.69
CA TYR A 83 17.96 13.80 -0.58
C TYR A 83 18.81 13.84 0.69
N GLU A 84 20.06 14.27 0.59
CA GLU A 84 20.95 14.47 1.75
C GLU A 84 20.70 15.81 2.47
N SER A 85 19.94 16.73 1.86
CA SER A 85 19.57 18.01 2.47
C SER A 85 18.30 17.90 3.29
N ASP A 86 18.41 17.90 4.62
CA ASP A 86 17.25 17.83 5.52
C ASP A 86 16.27 18.99 5.29
N ASP A 87 16.76 20.22 5.11
CA ASP A 87 15.91 21.38 4.87
C ASP A 87 15.10 21.25 3.58
N LEU A 88 15.76 20.77 2.51
CA LEU A 88 15.10 20.55 1.23
C LEU A 88 14.07 19.42 1.33
N MET A 89 14.43 18.32 1.98
CA MET A 89 13.51 17.19 2.20
C MET A 89 12.29 17.61 3.02
N GLU A 90 12.48 18.39 4.09
CA GLU A 90 11.36 18.89 4.87
C GLU A 90 10.49 19.89 4.09
N SER A 91 11.10 20.71 3.23
CA SER A 91 10.32 21.60 2.35
C SER A 91 9.49 20.83 1.34
N MET A 92 10.05 19.79 0.71
CA MET A 92 9.35 18.91 -0.23
C MET A 92 8.19 18.19 0.46
N LYS A 93 8.40 17.62 1.64
CA LYS A 93 7.35 16.97 2.43
C LYS A 93 6.23 17.96 2.81
N ARG A 94 6.57 19.21 3.14
CA ARG A 94 5.55 20.23 3.42
C ARG A 94 4.69 20.53 2.19
N GLU A 95 5.33 20.71 1.03
CA GLU A 95 4.61 20.96 -0.21
C GLU A 95 3.74 19.78 -0.65
N GLU A 96 4.25 18.56 -0.50
CA GLU A 96 3.49 17.34 -0.75
C GLU A 96 2.26 17.24 0.16
N ARG A 97 2.44 17.46 1.47
CA ARG A 97 1.31 17.50 2.42
C ARG A 97 0.26 18.55 2.06
N LYS A 98 0.69 19.75 1.63
CA LYS A 98 -0.25 20.79 1.18
C LYS A 98 -1.03 20.36 -0.06
N LYS A 99 -0.35 19.81 -1.07
CA LYS A 99 -0.98 19.33 -2.30
C LYS A 99 -1.94 18.19 -2.01
N SER A 100 -1.54 17.22 -1.19
CA SER A 100 -2.37 16.10 -0.78
C SER A 100 -3.59 16.58 0.00
N HIS A 101 -3.42 17.52 0.94
CA HIS A 101 -4.54 18.11 1.67
C HIS A 101 -5.51 18.86 0.72
N ALA A 102 -4.99 19.71 -0.16
CA ALA A 102 -5.82 20.44 -1.13
C ALA A 102 -6.59 19.48 -2.04
N TRP A 103 -5.95 18.39 -2.48
CA TRP A 103 -6.60 17.34 -3.26
C TRP A 103 -7.75 16.69 -2.48
N ASN A 104 -7.51 16.24 -1.25
CA ASN A 104 -8.53 15.62 -0.41
C ASN A 104 -9.71 16.57 -0.13
N VAL A 105 -9.43 17.85 0.12
CA VAL A 105 -10.49 18.87 0.27
C VAL A 105 -11.31 19.00 -1.00
N SER A 106 -10.67 19.02 -2.17
CA SER A 106 -11.39 19.13 -3.44
C SER A 106 -12.25 17.90 -3.74
N LEU A 107 -11.75 16.71 -3.40
CA LEU A 107 -12.53 15.47 -3.49
C LEU A 107 -13.78 15.53 -2.62
N TYR A 108 -13.60 15.87 -1.34
CA TYR A 108 -14.71 15.98 -0.40
C TYR A 108 -15.75 17.02 -0.84
N GLN A 109 -15.30 18.21 -1.26
CA GLN A 109 -16.19 19.28 -1.72
C GLN A 109 -16.91 18.94 -3.02
N GLY A 110 -16.28 18.18 -3.90
CA GLY A 110 -16.85 17.74 -5.17
C GLY A 110 -17.69 16.47 -5.08
N ASP A 111 -17.70 15.80 -3.94
CA ASP A 111 -18.38 14.51 -3.76
C ASP A 111 -19.89 14.70 -3.60
N LYS A 112 -20.65 14.37 -4.64
CA LYS A 112 -22.10 14.46 -4.63
C LYS A 112 -22.74 13.59 -3.54
N GLY A 113 -22.16 12.43 -3.29
CA GLY A 113 -22.67 11.50 -2.29
C GLY A 113 -22.65 12.05 -0.86
N MET A 114 -21.77 13.01 -0.59
CA MET A 114 -21.70 13.70 0.69
C MET A 114 -22.67 14.90 0.80
N HIS A 115 -23.04 15.52 -0.32
CA HIS A 115 -23.65 16.86 -0.32
C HIS A 115 -25.04 16.92 -0.96
N GLU A 116 -25.57 15.81 -1.46
CA GLU A 116 -26.97 15.75 -1.91
C GLU A 116 -27.95 15.85 -0.73
N ALA A 117 -29.19 16.18 -1.02
CA ALA A 117 -30.23 16.36 -0.01
C ALA A 117 -30.43 15.11 0.87
N THR A 118 -30.33 13.93 0.27
CA THR A 118 -30.19 12.66 0.97
C THR A 118 -28.77 12.15 0.68
N PRO A 119 -27.86 12.18 1.64
CA PRO A 119 -26.50 11.69 1.43
C PRO A 119 -26.48 10.20 1.05
N TRP A 120 -25.56 9.81 0.20
CA TRP A 120 -25.49 8.45 -0.32
C TRP A 120 -25.15 7.38 0.74
N TYR A 121 -24.72 7.78 1.91
CA TYR A 121 -24.54 6.89 3.06
C TYR A 121 -25.82 6.73 3.91
N ALA A 122 -26.89 7.51 3.65
CA ALA A 122 -28.11 7.39 4.41
C ALA A 122 -28.78 6.03 4.20
N THR A 123 -29.37 5.48 5.25
CA THR A 123 -30.02 4.16 5.20
C THR A 123 -31.26 4.11 4.32
N ASP A 124 -31.90 5.26 4.09
CA ASP A 124 -33.08 5.45 3.27
C ASP A 124 -32.76 5.98 1.85
N TYR A 125 -31.48 6.03 1.48
CA TYR A 125 -31.10 6.44 0.14
C TYR A 125 -31.54 5.41 -0.91
N ASP A 126 -32.21 5.87 -1.97
CA ASP A 126 -32.63 5.02 -3.10
C ASP A 126 -31.46 4.81 -4.09
N ASP A 127 -30.83 3.66 -4.02
CA ASP A 127 -29.76 3.23 -4.92
C ASP A 127 -30.24 2.30 -6.05
N SER A 128 -31.55 2.21 -6.30
CA SER A 128 -32.15 1.33 -7.32
C SER A 128 -31.61 1.56 -8.74
N ASN A 129 -31.11 2.75 -9.01
CA ASN A 129 -30.48 3.11 -10.29
C ASN A 129 -28.96 2.89 -10.33
N TRP A 130 -28.37 2.39 -9.26
CA TRP A 130 -26.94 2.13 -9.24
C TRP A 130 -26.61 0.85 -10.01
N LYS A 131 -25.42 0.84 -10.59
CA LYS A 131 -24.92 -0.31 -11.32
C LYS A 131 -24.44 -1.37 -10.34
N GLU A 132 -24.92 -2.59 -10.47
CA GLU A 132 -24.33 -3.73 -9.78
C GLU A 132 -22.92 -4.02 -10.31
N THR A 133 -22.02 -4.36 -9.41
CA THR A 133 -20.64 -4.69 -9.75
C THR A 133 -20.07 -5.74 -8.82
N ASP A 134 -19.21 -6.60 -9.36
CA ASP A 134 -18.41 -7.56 -8.60
C ASP A 134 -16.93 -7.17 -8.67
N LEU A 135 -16.56 -6.15 -7.89
CA LEU A 135 -15.19 -5.65 -7.87
C LEU A 135 -14.17 -6.66 -7.34
N PHE A 136 -14.62 -7.57 -6.49
CA PHE A 136 -13.73 -8.54 -5.84
C PHE A 136 -13.34 -9.69 -6.78
N ALA A 137 -14.17 -10.01 -7.77
CA ALA A 137 -13.90 -11.10 -8.72
C ALA A 137 -13.10 -10.64 -9.94
N SER A 138 -13.27 -9.40 -10.40
CA SER A 138 -12.82 -9.02 -11.75
C SER A 138 -12.13 -7.67 -11.88
N GLY A 139 -12.00 -6.90 -10.80
CA GLY A 139 -11.33 -5.59 -10.81
C GLY A 139 -12.09 -4.49 -11.59
N TRP A 140 -11.55 -3.29 -11.56
CA TRP A 140 -12.21 -2.07 -12.08
C TRP A 140 -12.46 -2.10 -13.58
N ALA A 141 -11.45 -2.43 -14.36
CA ALA A 141 -11.52 -2.38 -15.82
C ALA A 141 -12.53 -3.38 -16.39
N THR A 142 -12.62 -4.57 -15.81
CA THR A 142 -13.53 -5.65 -16.25
C THR A 142 -14.98 -5.32 -15.96
N ASN A 143 -15.25 -4.49 -14.96
CA ASN A 143 -16.60 -4.02 -14.65
C ASN A 143 -17.01 -2.77 -15.46
N GLY A 144 -16.21 -2.36 -16.43
CA GLY A 144 -16.47 -1.15 -17.24
C GLY A 144 -16.35 0.14 -16.43
N LEU A 145 -15.71 0.08 -15.26
CA LEU A 145 -15.31 1.24 -14.49
C LEU A 145 -13.95 1.66 -15.03
N ASN A 146 -13.92 2.69 -15.86
CA ASN A 146 -12.66 3.30 -16.23
C ASN A 146 -11.98 3.85 -14.98
N THR A 147 -10.65 3.86 -14.99
CA THR A 147 -9.85 4.51 -13.95
C THR A 147 -10.13 6.01 -13.95
N ILE A 148 -11.14 6.41 -13.21
CA ILE A 148 -11.50 7.82 -13.01
C ILE A 148 -10.95 8.19 -11.63
N ASN A 149 -10.17 9.25 -11.56
CA ASN A 149 -9.76 9.82 -10.29
C ASN A 149 -10.96 10.47 -9.61
N GLY A 150 -11.18 10.18 -8.34
CA GLY A 150 -12.29 10.73 -7.60
C GLY A 150 -12.80 9.80 -6.50
N SER A 151 -13.94 10.16 -5.93
CA SER A 151 -14.62 9.33 -4.94
C SER A 151 -15.54 8.32 -5.64
N HIS A 152 -15.50 7.08 -5.18
CA HIS A 152 -16.35 5.99 -5.64
C HIS A 152 -17.17 5.47 -4.48
N TRP A 153 -18.46 5.36 -4.67
CA TRP A 153 -19.39 4.90 -3.66
C TRP A 153 -19.85 3.47 -3.96
N PHE A 154 -19.84 2.65 -2.93
CA PHE A 154 -20.33 1.28 -2.97
C PHE A 154 -21.31 1.08 -1.84
N ARG A 155 -22.43 0.40 -2.13
CA ARG A 155 -23.42 0.01 -1.14
C ARG A 155 -23.60 -1.50 -1.17
N LYS A 156 -23.82 -2.09 -0.01
CA LYS A 156 -24.09 -3.51 0.12
C LYS A 156 -25.03 -3.76 1.29
N ASP A 157 -26.18 -4.32 0.97
CA ASP A 157 -27.10 -4.80 2.00
C ASP A 157 -26.71 -6.20 2.45
N PHE A 158 -26.85 -6.43 3.73
CA PHE A 158 -26.71 -7.75 4.32
C PHE A 158 -27.74 -7.95 5.43
N GLN A 159 -28.15 -9.18 5.62
CA GLN A 159 -29.12 -9.53 6.66
C GLN A 159 -28.42 -10.15 7.86
N VAL A 160 -28.76 -9.67 9.03
CA VAL A 160 -28.29 -10.18 10.32
C VAL A 160 -29.43 -10.96 10.96
N SER A 161 -29.20 -12.20 11.33
CA SER A 161 -30.19 -13.00 12.03
C SER A 161 -30.47 -12.42 13.42
N ALA A 162 -31.67 -12.62 13.94
CA ALA A 162 -32.04 -12.18 15.30
C ALA A 162 -31.06 -12.68 16.38
N LYS A 163 -30.44 -13.85 16.18
CA LYS A 163 -29.44 -14.41 17.11
C LYS A 163 -28.11 -13.63 17.08
N GLN A 164 -27.78 -13.01 15.97
CA GLN A 164 -26.53 -12.26 15.77
C GLN A 164 -26.72 -10.75 16.03
N ALA A 165 -27.98 -10.30 16.10
CA ALA A 165 -28.30 -8.90 16.40
C ALA A 165 -27.82 -8.55 17.81
N GLY A 166 -27.06 -7.46 17.92
CA GLY A 166 -26.47 -7.02 19.18
C GLY A 166 -25.14 -7.67 19.57
N GLU A 167 -24.69 -8.67 18.81
CA GLU A 167 -23.37 -9.26 19.01
C GLU A 167 -22.25 -8.43 18.36
N LYS A 168 -21.04 -8.55 18.90
CA LYS A 168 -19.87 -7.90 18.33
C LYS A 168 -19.54 -8.53 16.95
N ALA A 169 -19.50 -7.70 15.92
CA ALA A 169 -19.13 -8.12 14.58
C ALA A 169 -17.81 -7.49 14.13
N THR A 170 -17.14 -8.15 13.20
CA THR A 170 -15.93 -7.62 12.54
C THR A 170 -16.20 -7.50 11.04
N LEU A 171 -16.17 -6.27 10.54
CA LEU A 171 -16.21 -6.01 9.10
C LEU A 171 -14.80 -6.18 8.52
N ARG A 172 -14.66 -7.00 7.48
CA ARG A 172 -13.40 -7.23 6.78
C ARG A 172 -13.54 -6.81 5.33
N LEU A 173 -12.93 -5.69 4.97
CA LEU A 173 -12.98 -5.11 3.62
C LEU A 173 -11.76 -5.42 2.76
N GLY A 174 -10.80 -6.19 3.30
CA GLY A 174 -9.54 -6.47 2.60
C GLY A 174 -8.58 -5.29 2.65
N CYS A 175 -7.80 -5.12 1.60
CA CYS A 175 -6.88 -4.00 1.43
C CYS A 175 -7.53 -2.96 0.50
N ILE A 176 -7.86 -1.80 1.05
CA ILE A 176 -8.33 -0.66 0.29
C ILE A 176 -7.13 0.26 0.04
N VAL A 177 -6.95 0.65 -1.23
CA VAL A 177 -5.85 1.51 -1.65
C VAL A 177 -6.29 2.96 -1.58
N ASP A 178 -5.40 3.83 -1.14
CA ASP A 178 -5.47 5.27 -0.89
C ASP A 178 -6.22 5.63 0.39
N ALA A 179 -7.52 5.81 0.36
CA ALA A 179 -8.30 6.18 1.54
C ALA A 179 -9.74 5.70 1.40
N ASP A 180 -10.39 5.40 2.52
CA ASP A 180 -11.77 4.99 2.57
C ASP A 180 -12.51 5.62 3.75
N SER A 181 -13.84 5.70 3.63
CA SER A 181 -14.77 6.02 4.71
C SER A 181 -15.88 4.97 4.69
N VAL A 182 -16.13 4.35 5.83
CA VAL A 182 -17.11 3.27 5.96
C VAL A 182 -18.27 3.72 6.83
N TYR A 183 -19.47 3.54 6.35
CA TYR A 183 -20.72 3.84 7.04
C TYR A 183 -21.48 2.53 7.27
N VAL A 184 -22.01 2.33 8.50
CA VAL A 184 -22.77 1.12 8.90
C VAL A 184 -24.03 1.53 9.63
#